data_4a7114f7ed0a433c5f130dd8663396dc
#
_entry.id   4a7114f7ed0a433c5f130dd8663396dc
#
_cell.length_a   1.000
_cell.length_b   1.000
_cell.length_c   1.000
_cell.angle_alpha   90.00
_cell.angle_beta   90.00
_cell.angle_gamma   90.00
#
_symmetry.space_group_name_H-M   'P 1'
#
loop_
_entity.id
_entity.type
_entity.pdbx_description
1 polymer ?
#
loop_
_entity_poly.entity_id
_entity_poly.type
_entity_poly.pdbx_seq_one_letter_code
_entity_poly.pdbx_strand_id
1 'polypeptide(L)'
;AIRRQRQMCIRDSFREDALRMLRAYRFAAQLGFSLDAQTQAAIRRCAPLCASLSRERVREEAEKTLLSDRPEYFGRMLAEGLLGACIRAENADFSGLSALPKTPEARWTAAKLRCPAFDPAAFRLPAKLCRLIELTAQTWREGRTEAEWKRLIAEHGWETAHLQADLQRTDAVRQIGLRGDCVTLRQLAVTGADFPTLCGKDVGRMLHLLLVYALEHPDQNTKTQLLAAAPSLWQEENKIQG
;
A
#
# COMPACT_ATOMS: atom_id res chain seq x y z
N ALA A 1 42.40 23.43 -12.35
CA ALA A 1 42.75 23.20 -10.94
C ALA A 1 41.47 23.19 -10.06
N ILE A 2 40.66 24.24 -10.04
CA ILE A 2 39.46 24.38 -9.22
C ILE A 2 38.42 23.29 -9.47
N ARG A 3 38.21 22.88 -10.72
CA ARG A 3 37.27 21.80 -11.10
C ARG A 3 37.72 20.43 -10.57
N ARG A 4 39.03 20.15 -10.56
CA ARG A 4 39.61 18.90 -10.05
C ARG A 4 39.55 18.83 -8.51
N GLN A 5 39.79 19.95 -7.84
CA GLN A 5 39.63 20.08 -6.38
C GLN A 5 38.20 19.85 -5.93
N ARG A 6 37.19 20.40 -6.64
CA ARG A 6 35.77 20.18 -6.36
C ARG A 6 35.34 18.70 -6.48
N GLN A 7 35.88 17.99 -7.48
CA GLN A 7 35.61 16.55 -7.66
C GLN A 7 36.24 15.68 -6.55
N MET A 8 37.44 16.03 -6.09
CA MET A 8 38.05 15.34 -4.96
C MET A 8 37.23 15.56 -3.69
N CYS A 9 36.82 16.79 -3.39
CA CYS A 9 35.98 17.11 -2.24
C CYS A 9 34.61 16.37 -2.24
N ILE A 10 33.95 16.25 -3.38
CA ILE A 10 32.65 15.56 -3.47
C ILE A 10 32.79 14.07 -3.16
N ARG A 11 33.77 13.40 -3.76
CA ARG A 11 33.99 11.96 -3.55
C ARG A 11 34.44 11.64 -2.14
N ASP A 12 35.31 12.47 -1.57
CA ASP A 12 35.78 12.30 -0.20
C ASP A 12 34.62 12.50 0.77
N SER A 13 33.78 13.49 0.54
CA SER A 13 32.56 13.73 1.30
C SER A 13 31.61 12.51 1.29
N PHE A 14 31.43 11.84 0.14
CA PHE A 14 30.59 10.64 0.03
C PHE A 14 31.23 9.40 0.68
N ARG A 15 32.55 9.32 0.72
CA ARG A 15 33.29 8.28 1.44
C ARG A 15 33.21 8.44 2.96
N GLU A 16 33.21 9.70 3.44
CA GLU A 16 33.03 9.99 4.87
C GLU A 16 31.64 9.60 5.36
N ASP A 17 30.58 9.94 4.61
CA ASP A 17 29.20 9.56 4.92
C ASP A 17 28.41 9.31 3.62
N ALA A 18 28.21 8.03 3.32
CA ALA A 18 27.47 7.59 2.14
C ALA A 18 25.99 8.09 2.12
N LEU A 19 25.41 8.41 3.29
CA LEU A 19 24.06 8.98 3.38
C LEU A 19 23.93 10.32 2.65
N ARG A 20 25.02 11.04 2.47
CA ARG A 20 25.02 12.31 1.71
C ARG A 20 24.57 12.12 0.26
N MET A 21 24.75 10.94 -0.32
CA MET A 21 24.24 10.63 -1.66
C MET A 21 22.70 10.52 -1.67
N LEU A 22 22.10 9.84 -0.71
CA LEU A 22 20.64 9.79 -0.57
C LEU A 22 20.06 11.18 -0.29
N ARG A 23 20.72 11.94 0.59
CA ARG A 23 20.33 13.33 0.91
C ARG A 23 20.37 14.23 -0.31
N ALA A 24 21.36 14.08 -1.21
CA ALA A 24 21.42 14.84 -2.45
C ALA A 24 20.19 14.61 -3.32
N TYR A 25 19.75 13.36 -3.49
CA TYR A 25 18.53 13.02 -4.21
C TYR A 25 17.27 13.53 -3.50
N ARG A 26 17.19 13.39 -2.19
CA ARG A 26 16.08 13.94 -1.40
C ARG A 26 15.96 15.46 -1.56
N PHE A 27 17.06 16.20 -1.43
CA PHE A 27 17.03 17.65 -1.60
C PHE A 27 16.67 18.05 -3.04
N ALA A 28 17.15 17.33 -4.04
CA ALA A 28 16.76 17.55 -5.43
C ALA A 28 15.23 17.33 -5.62
N ALA A 29 14.67 16.29 -4.98
CA ALA A 29 13.25 16.01 -5.01
C ALA A 29 12.38 17.05 -4.28
N GLN A 30 12.84 17.52 -3.11
CA GLN A 30 12.09 18.47 -2.28
C GLN A 30 12.20 19.93 -2.77
N LEU A 31 13.37 20.34 -3.25
CA LEU A 31 13.65 21.71 -3.63
C LEU A 31 13.53 21.98 -5.13
N GLY A 32 13.25 20.96 -5.91
CA GLY A 32 13.07 21.09 -7.36
C GLY A 32 14.35 21.23 -8.15
N PHE A 33 15.53 20.97 -7.55
CA PHE A 33 16.81 21.06 -8.21
C PHE A 33 17.09 19.81 -9.07
N SER A 34 18.01 19.95 -10.00
CA SER A 34 18.64 18.84 -10.70
C SER A 34 20.06 18.67 -10.19
N LEU A 35 20.50 17.43 -10.03
CA LEU A 35 21.90 17.13 -9.75
C LEU A 35 22.73 17.35 -11.01
N ASP A 36 23.86 18.02 -10.88
CA ASP A 36 24.79 18.18 -12.00
C ASP A 36 25.45 16.85 -12.38
N ALA A 37 25.90 16.75 -13.63
CA ALA A 37 26.43 15.51 -14.18
C ALA A 37 27.69 14.99 -13.43
N GLN A 38 28.48 15.88 -12.84
CA GLN A 38 29.68 15.49 -12.09
C GLN A 38 29.30 14.88 -10.75
N THR A 39 28.32 15.48 -10.05
CA THR A 39 27.75 14.95 -8.80
C THR A 39 27.10 13.57 -9.05
N GLN A 40 26.29 13.43 -10.10
CA GLN A 40 25.70 12.14 -10.48
C GLN A 40 26.78 11.08 -10.77
N ALA A 41 27.82 11.41 -11.52
CA ALA A 41 28.92 10.49 -11.79
C ALA A 41 29.69 10.08 -10.51
N ALA A 42 29.85 11.01 -9.57
CA ALA A 42 30.47 10.70 -8.29
C ALA A 42 29.56 9.78 -7.43
N ILE A 43 28.26 10.02 -7.42
CA ILE A 43 27.26 9.17 -6.73
C ILE A 43 27.34 7.74 -7.28
N ARG A 44 27.25 7.52 -8.60
CA ARG A 44 27.32 6.19 -9.20
C ARG A 44 28.57 5.42 -8.80
N ARG A 45 29.72 6.09 -8.73
CA ARG A 45 30.98 5.46 -8.31
C ARG A 45 31.01 5.08 -6.83
N CYS A 46 30.32 5.86 -5.98
CA CYS A 46 30.30 5.67 -4.53
C CYS A 46 29.05 4.90 -4.04
N ALA A 47 28.05 4.65 -4.92
CA ALA A 47 26.81 3.95 -4.58
C ALA A 47 27.00 2.63 -3.80
N PRO A 48 28.02 1.78 -4.09
CA PRO A 48 28.26 0.57 -3.30
C PRO A 48 28.44 0.81 -1.80
N LEU A 49 28.90 2.01 -1.39
CA LEU A 49 29.04 2.36 0.02
C LEU A 49 27.69 2.43 0.77
N CYS A 50 26.59 2.63 0.03
CA CYS A 50 25.26 2.67 0.65
C CYS A 50 24.81 1.32 1.21
N ALA A 51 25.40 0.21 0.78
CA ALA A 51 25.09 -1.13 1.31
C ALA A 51 25.45 -1.28 2.80
N SER A 52 26.36 -0.48 3.33
CA SER A 52 26.76 -0.45 4.74
C SER A 52 25.95 0.49 5.63
N LEU A 53 25.03 1.26 5.05
CA LEU A 53 24.18 2.16 5.83
C LEU A 53 23.15 1.40 6.64
N SER A 54 22.79 1.94 7.82
CA SER A 54 21.67 1.39 8.57
C SER A 54 20.36 1.57 7.80
N ARG A 55 19.51 0.56 7.84
CA ARG A 55 18.23 0.55 7.10
C ARG A 55 17.31 1.67 7.55
N GLU A 56 17.37 2.05 8.81
CA GLU A 56 16.59 3.16 9.37
C GLU A 56 16.98 4.50 8.74
N ARG A 57 18.29 4.77 8.59
CA ARG A 57 18.77 6.00 7.92
C ARG A 57 18.37 6.01 6.44
N VAL A 58 18.47 4.88 5.75
CA VAL A 58 18.04 4.73 4.36
C VAL A 58 16.54 4.97 4.24
N ARG A 59 15.73 4.36 5.14
CA ARG A 59 14.28 4.58 5.18
C ARG A 59 13.91 6.06 5.30
N GLU A 60 14.51 6.77 6.24
CA GLU A 60 14.18 8.18 6.47
C GLU A 60 14.39 9.05 5.23
N GLU A 61 15.50 8.87 4.52
CA GLU A 61 15.77 9.64 3.30
C GLU A 61 14.86 9.19 2.13
N ALA A 62 14.60 7.89 2.01
CA ALA A 62 13.70 7.31 1.03
C ALA A 62 12.26 7.80 1.23
N GLU A 63 11.74 7.77 2.47
CA GLU A 63 10.39 8.25 2.80
C GLU A 63 10.22 9.73 2.53
N LYS A 64 11.19 10.56 2.97
CA LYS A 64 11.18 11.99 2.67
C LYS A 64 11.22 12.28 1.16
N THR A 65 11.84 11.41 0.38
CA THR A 65 11.84 11.50 -1.09
C THR A 65 10.49 11.12 -1.67
N LEU A 66 9.91 10.00 -1.23
CA LEU A 66 8.59 9.56 -1.65
C LEU A 66 7.50 10.58 -1.30
N LEU A 67 7.58 11.24 -0.15
CA LEU A 67 6.63 12.26 0.31
C LEU A 67 6.89 13.65 -0.29
N SER A 68 7.89 13.82 -1.15
CA SER A 68 8.18 15.08 -1.82
C SER A 68 7.24 15.34 -3.01
N ASP A 69 7.40 16.49 -3.65
CA ASP A 69 6.69 16.85 -4.88
C ASP A 69 7.22 16.08 -6.11
N ARG A 70 8.41 15.49 -6.00
CA ARG A 70 9.08 14.72 -7.06
C ARG A 70 9.44 13.31 -6.58
N PRO A 71 8.45 12.48 -6.23
CA PRO A 71 8.68 11.13 -5.69
C PRO A 71 9.35 10.19 -6.69
N GLU A 72 9.35 10.51 -7.98
CA GLU A 72 10.08 9.77 -9.02
C GLU A 72 11.60 9.71 -8.78
N TYR A 73 12.14 10.59 -7.94
CA TYR A 73 13.53 10.51 -7.51
C TYR A 73 13.83 9.26 -6.69
N PHE A 74 12.84 8.65 -6.07
CA PHE A 74 12.98 7.34 -5.43
C PHE A 74 13.40 6.26 -6.46
N GLY A 75 12.79 6.27 -7.65
CA GLY A 75 13.19 5.38 -8.74
C GLY A 75 14.63 5.64 -9.22
N ARG A 76 15.06 6.89 -9.23
CA ARG A 76 16.46 7.22 -9.53
C ARG A 76 17.43 6.70 -8.47
N MET A 77 17.08 6.86 -7.19
CA MET A 77 17.87 6.29 -6.08
C MET A 77 18.00 4.77 -6.20
N LEU A 78 16.90 4.11 -6.62
CA LEU A 78 16.87 2.67 -6.84
C LEU A 78 17.78 2.27 -8.00
N ALA A 79 17.62 2.91 -9.18
CA ALA A 79 18.39 2.64 -10.39
C ALA A 79 19.90 2.86 -10.21
N GLU A 80 20.29 3.78 -9.33
CA GLU A 80 21.71 4.03 -9.02
C GLU A 80 22.24 3.18 -7.84
N GLY A 81 21.44 2.26 -7.30
CA GLY A 81 21.85 1.34 -6.25
C GLY A 81 21.97 1.97 -4.85
N LEU A 82 21.48 3.19 -4.64
CA LEU A 82 21.59 3.90 -3.35
C LEU A 82 20.75 3.26 -2.24
N LEU A 83 19.73 2.48 -2.62
CA LEU A 83 18.86 1.75 -1.69
C LEU A 83 19.36 0.31 -1.43
N GLY A 84 20.58 -0.01 -1.83
CA GLY A 84 21.14 -1.36 -1.82
C GLY A 84 21.21 -2.04 -0.45
N ALA A 85 21.13 -1.29 0.67
CA ALA A 85 20.99 -1.85 2.02
C ALA A 85 19.60 -2.48 2.24
N CYS A 86 18.58 -2.07 1.49
CA CYS A 86 17.19 -2.48 1.66
C CYS A 86 16.63 -3.23 0.46
N ILE A 87 17.01 -2.85 -0.77
CA ILE A 87 16.48 -3.45 -1.99
C ILE A 87 17.53 -3.47 -3.09
N ARG A 88 17.56 -4.56 -3.84
CA ARG A 88 18.30 -4.71 -5.08
C ARG A 88 17.29 -4.98 -6.19
N ALA A 89 16.80 -3.94 -6.81
CA ALA A 89 15.92 -4.06 -7.96
C ALA A 89 16.41 -3.12 -9.05
N GLU A 90 16.37 -3.60 -10.28
CA GLU A 90 16.69 -2.82 -11.48
C GLU A 90 15.35 -2.47 -12.15
N ASN A 91 15.23 -1.23 -12.64
CA ASN A 91 14.14 -0.76 -13.51
C ASN A 91 12.71 -0.93 -12.98
N ALA A 92 12.30 -0.03 -12.10
CA ALA A 92 10.88 0.20 -11.81
C ALA A 92 10.50 1.63 -12.21
N ASP A 93 9.36 1.79 -12.89
CA ASP A 93 8.83 3.10 -13.25
C ASP A 93 8.05 3.71 -12.10
N PHE A 94 8.56 4.82 -11.57
CA PHE A 94 7.94 5.59 -10.51
C PHE A 94 7.29 6.89 -11.00
N SER A 95 7.07 7.02 -12.31
CA SER A 95 6.34 8.17 -12.88
C SER A 95 4.91 8.24 -12.35
N GLY A 96 4.35 9.47 -12.28
CA GLY A 96 2.97 9.69 -11.83
C GLY A 96 2.71 9.49 -10.35
N LEU A 97 3.71 9.10 -9.53
CA LEU A 97 3.54 9.03 -8.08
C LEU A 97 3.16 10.39 -7.46
N SER A 98 3.58 11.50 -8.06
CA SER A 98 3.25 12.85 -7.60
C SER A 98 1.75 13.11 -7.51
N ALA A 99 0.96 12.42 -8.32
CA ALA A 99 -0.49 12.55 -8.38
C ALA A 99 -1.24 11.78 -7.28
N LEU A 100 -0.55 10.92 -6.53
CA LEU A 100 -1.11 10.15 -5.42
C LEU A 100 -1.04 10.95 -4.10
N PRO A 101 -1.86 10.61 -3.09
CA PRO A 101 -1.78 11.25 -1.79
C PRO A 101 -0.36 11.23 -1.19
N LYS A 102 0.01 12.32 -0.54
CA LYS A 102 1.32 12.45 0.15
C LYS A 102 1.27 11.83 1.55
N THR A 103 0.88 10.57 1.63
CA THR A 103 0.86 9.79 2.87
C THR A 103 1.83 8.62 2.77
N PRO A 104 2.45 8.18 3.86
CA PRO A 104 3.31 7.01 3.86
C PRO A 104 2.60 5.77 3.30
N GLU A 105 1.33 5.55 3.69
CA GLU A 105 0.50 4.45 3.25
C GLU A 105 0.39 4.40 1.71
N ALA A 106 0.00 5.53 1.10
CA ALA A 106 -0.19 5.60 -0.35
C ALA A 106 1.14 5.48 -1.11
N ARG A 107 2.18 6.19 -0.67
CA ARG A 107 3.45 6.26 -1.39
C ARG A 107 4.27 4.98 -1.29
N TRP A 108 4.32 4.34 -0.11
CA TRP A 108 5.00 3.05 0.05
C TRP A 108 4.24 1.92 -0.65
N THR A 109 2.89 1.92 -0.60
CA THR A 109 2.09 0.93 -1.33
C THR A 109 2.27 1.08 -2.83
N ALA A 110 2.26 2.31 -3.35
CA ALA A 110 2.52 2.55 -4.76
C ALA A 110 3.94 2.10 -5.16
N ALA A 111 4.93 2.24 -4.29
CA ALA A 111 6.27 1.71 -4.53
C ALA A 111 6.28 0.18 -4.59
N LYS A 112 5.54 -0.51 -3.71
CA LYS A 112 5.36 -1.96 -3.73
C LYS A 112 4.71 -2.45 -5.02
N LEU A 113 3.62 -1.80 -5.44
CA LEU A 113 2.89 -2.17 -6.67
C LEU A 113 3.75 -2.03 -7.93
N ARG A 114 4.66 -1.06 -7.96
CA ARG A 114 5.57 -0.82 -9.10
C ARG A 114 6.85 -1.63 -9.08
N CYS A 115 7.24 -2.07 -7.90
CA CYS A 115 8.43 -2.90 -7.69
C CYS A 115 8.07 -4.10 -6.83
N PRO A 116 7.62 -5.23 -7.44
CA PRO A 116 7.22 -6.43 -6.69
C PRO A 116 8.33 -6.98 -5.77
N ALA A 117 9.61 -6.78 -6.14
CA ALA A 117 10.76 -7.15 -5.32
C ALA A 117 10.94 -6.28 -4.05
N PHE A 118 10.16 -5.18 -3.93
CA PHE A 118 10.19 -4.34 -2.75
C PHE A 118 9.64 -5.10 -1.54
N ASP A 119 10.45 -5.18 -0.47
CA ASP A 119 10.06 -5.71 0.83
C ASP A 119 9.95 -4.56 1.85
N PRO A 120 8.74 -4.22 2.33
CA PRO A 120 8.55 -3.16 3.32
C PRO A 120 9.33 -3.41 4.62
N ALA A 121 9.50 -4.66 5.03
CA ALA A 121 10.23 -5.02 6.24
C ALA A 121 11.74 -4.76 6.10
N ALA A 122 12.29 -4.86 4.90
CA ALA A 122 13.68 -4.53 4.64
C ALA A 122 14.00 -3.06 4.90
N PHE A 123 13.01 -2.16 4.75
CA PHE A 123 13.11 -0.74 5.10
C PHE A 123 12.82 -0.45 6.57
N ARG A 124 12.59 -1.46 7.41
CA ARG A 124 12.21 -1.27 8.81
C ARG A 124 10.96 -0.38 8.99
N LEU A 125 10.00 -0.53 8.09
CA LEU A 125 8.70 0.14 8.23
C LEU A 125 7.93 -0.42 9.44
N PRO A 126 7.04 0.37 10.07
CA PRO A 126 6.19 -0.12 11.16
C PRO A 126 5.38 -1.35 10.74
N ALA A 127 5.24 -2.33 11.63
CA ALA A 127 4.60 -3.61 11.32
C ALA A 127 3.14 -3.45 10.83
N LYS A 128 2.41 -2.45 11.34
CA LYS A 128 1.05 -2.13 10.85
C LYS A 128 1.09 -1.69 9.39
N LEU A 129 2.04 -0.81 9.04
CA LEU A 129 2.19 -0.31 7.68
C LEU A 129 2.64 -1.44 6.72
N CYS A 130 3.59 -2.28 7.13
CA CYS A 130 4.00 -3.45 6.34
C CYS A 130 2.80 -4.35 6.01
N ARG A 131 1.97 -4.68 6.99
CA ARG A 131 0.76 -5.49 6.79
C ARG A 131 -0.23 -4.85 5.83
N LEU A 132 -0.47 -3.56 5.97
CA LEU A 132 -1.37 -2.82 5.09
C LEU A 132 -0.85 -2.80 3.64
N ILE A 133 0.44 -2.54 3.43
CA ILE A 133 1.08 -2.54 2.11
C ILE A 133 0.95 -3.92 1.46
N GLU A 134 1.34 -4.99 2.18
CA GLU A 134 1.30 -6.36 1.65
C GLU A 134 -0.14 -6.79 1.34
N LEU A 135 -1.09 -6.55 2.25
CA LEU A 135 -2.50 -6.89 2.03
C LEU A 135 -3.07 -6.14 0.83
N THR A 136 -2.78 -4.82 0.72
CA THR A 136 -3.22 -4.01 -0.41
C THR A 136 -2.64 -4.51 -1.72
N ALA A 137 -1.35 -4.90 -1.73
CA ALA A 137 -0.71 -5.43 -2.92
C ALA A 137 -1.25 -6.82 -3.33
N GLN A 138 -1.49 -7.71 -2.36
CA GLN A 138 -2.06 -9.05 -2.61
C GLN A 138 -3.48 -8.99 -3.15
N THR A 139 -4.27 -8.03 -2.66
CA THR A 139 -5.67 -7.84 -3.08
C THR A 139 -5.83 -6.80 -4.18
N TRP A 140 -4.73 -6.32 -4.76
CA TRP A 140 -4.76 -5.27 -5.79
C TRP A 140 -5.53 -5.71 -7.01
N ARG A 141 -6.51 -4.91 -7.41
CA ARG A 141 -7.28 -5.08 -8.64
C ARG A 141 -7.80 -3.72 -9.11
N GLU A 142 -7.58 -3.39 -10.37
CA GLU A 142 -8.14 -2.20 -11.01
C GLU A 142 -9.54 -2.47 -11.56
N GLY A 143 -10.32 -1.39 -11.73
CA GLY A 143 -11.63 -1.47 -12.38
C GLY A 143 -12.67 -2.26 -11.59
N ARG A 144 -12.61 -2.26 -10.25
CA ARG A 144 -13.60 -2.93 -9.41
C ARG A 144 -14.98 -2.35 -9.60
N THR A 145 -15.97 -3.24 -9.67
CA THR A 145 -17.38 -2.88 -9.54
C THR A 145 -17.71 -2.47 -8.10
N GLU A 146 -18.86 -1.86 -7.90
CA GLU A 146 -19.31 -1.48 -6.54
C GLU A 146 -19.44 -2.70 -5.62
N ALA A 147 -19.99 -3.81 -6.12
CA ALA A 147 -20.10 -5.06 -5.37
C ALA A 147 -18.73 -5.59 -4.93
N GLU A 148 -17.73 -5.50 -5.80
CA GLU A 148 -16.36 -5.94 -5.48
C GLU A 148 -15.69 -5.00 -4.46
N TRP A 149 -15.99 -3.70 -4.47
CA TRP A 149 -15.54 -2.78 -3.41
C TRP A 149 -16.18 -3.13 -2.06
N LYS A 150 -17.48 -3.42 -2.03
CA LYS A 150 -18.18 -3.86 -0.82
C LYS A 150 -17.59 -5.17 -0.27
N ARG A 151 -17.30 -6.16 -1.13
CA ARG A 151 -16.62 -7.40 -0.72
C ARG A 151 -15.23 -7.12 -0.17
N LEU A 152 -14.44 -6.27 -0.81
CA LEU A 152 -13.11 -5.90 -0.30
C LEU A 152 -13.21 -5.28 1.12
N ILE A 153 -14.20 -4.41 1.36
CA ILE A 153 -14.43 -3.82 2.67
C ILE A 153 -14.81 -4.90 3.69
N ALA A 154 -15.71 -5.81 3.31
CA ALA A 154 -16.19 -6.89 4.18
C ALA A 154 -15.07 -7.85 4.60
N GLU A 155 -14.17 -8.20 3.68
CA GLU A 155 -13.10 -9.18 3.87
C GLU A 155 -11.83 -8.57 4.49
N HIS A 156 -11.47 -7.36 4.07
CA HIS A 156 -10.16 -6.77 4.36
C HIS A 156 -10.24 -5.41 5.08
N GLY A 157 -11.46 -4.91 5.32
CA GLY A 157 -11.72 -3.69 6.06
C GLY A 157 -11.58 -2.40 5.26
N TRP A 158 -12.07 -1.33 5.87
CA TRP A 158 -12.13 0.00 5.29
C TRP A 158 -10.75 0.59 4.95
N GLU A 159 -9.74 0.34 5.80
CA GLU A 159 -8.39 0.90 5.64
C GLU A 159 -7.76 0.43 4.31
N THR A 160 -7.85 -0.86 4.00
CA THR A 160 -7.37 -1.45 2.75
C THR A 160 -8.16 -0.93 1.53
N ALA A 161 -9.50 -0.86 1.65
CA ALA A 161 -10.35 -0.41 0.56
C ALA A 161 -10.13 1.08 0.25
N HIS A 162 -10.05 1.94 1.26
CA HIS A 162 -9.75 3.35 1.07
C HIS A 162 -8.39 3.55 0.42
N LEU A 163 -7.36 2.84 0.88
CA LEU A 163 -6.03 2.95 0.29
C LEU A 163 -6.02 2.54 -1.19
N GLN A 164 -6.72 1.46 -1.57
CA GLN A 164 -6.85 1.07 -2.98
C GLN A 164 -7.63 2.12 -3.79
N ALA A 165 -8.72 2.67 -3.24
CA ALA A 165 -9.51 3.69 -3.89
C ALA A 165 -8.69 4.98 -4.14
N ASP A 166 -7.92 5.41 -3.14
CA ASP A 166 -7.02 6.56 -3.24
C ASP A 166 -5.96 6.36 -4.33
N LEU A 167 -5.36 5.17 -4.39
CA LEU A 167 -4.35 4.82 -5.40
C LEU A 167 -4.94 4.76 -6.81
N GLN A 168 -6.20 4.35 -6.96
CA GLN A 168 -6.95 4.33 -8.23
C GLN A 168 -7.66 5.64 -8.54
N ARG A 169 -7.61 6.63 -7.63
CA ARG A 169 -8.26 7.93 -7.75
C ARG A 169 -9.77 7.82 -7.98
N THR A 170 -10.42 6.92 -7.24
CA THR A 170 -11.87 6.74 -7.26
C THR A 170 -12.46 7.10 -5.89
N ASP A 171 -13.69 7.60 -5.89
CA ASP A 171 -14.44 7.90 -4.68
C ASP A 171 -15.43 6.79 -4.29
N ALA A 172 -15.40 5.65 -5.00
CA ALA A 172 -16.34 4.55 -4.83
C ALA A 172 -16.49 4.09 -3.37
N VAL A 173 -15.37 3.89 -2.66
CA VAL A 173 -15.38 3.46 -1.25
C VAL A 173 -15.98 4.53 -0.34
N ARG A 174 -15.69 5.80 -0.61
CA ARG A 174 -16.29 6.93 0.11
C ARG A 174 -17.80 6.98 -0.09
N GLN A 175 -18.30 6.77 -1.31
CA GLN A 175 -19.73 6.76 -1.62
C GLN A 175 -20.45 5.62 -0.91
N ILE A 176 -19.86 4.41 -0.85
CA ILE A 176 -20.39 3.28 -0.07
C ILE A 176 -20.54 3.66 1.40
N GLY A 177 -19.52 4.32 1.97
CA GLY A 177 -19.57 4.78 3.37
C GLY A 177 -20.65 5.83 3.63
N LEU A 178 -20.81 6.81 2.72
CA LEU A 178 -21.80 7.87 2.86
C LEU A 178 -23.25 7.37 2.78
N ARG A 179 -23.51 6.34 1.99
CA ARG A 179 -24.84 5.70 1.90
C ARG A 179 -25.14 4.82 3.12
N GLY A 180 -24.13 4.45 3.89
CA GLY A 180 -24.30 3.52 5.03
C GLY A 180 -24.62 2.09 4.60
N ASP A 181 -24.14 1.67 3.44
CA ASP A 181 -24.35 0.32 2.91
C ASP A 181 -23.87 -0.74 3.92
N CYS A 182 -24.60 -1.87 3.98
CA CYS A 182 -24.22 -2.99 4.83
C CYS A 182 -23.00 -3.69 4.25
N VAL A 183 -21.84 -3.51 4.87
CA VAL A 183 -20.56 -4.10 4.45
C VAL A 183 -19.85 -4.83 5.60
N THR A 184 -20.46 -4.89 6.78
CA THR A 184 -19.90 -5.57 7.95
C THR A 184 -20.97 -6.36 8.69
N LEU A 185 -20.56 -7.41 9.40
CA LEU A 185 -21.48 -8.23 10.23
C LEU A 185 -22.26 -7.40 11.24
N ARG A 186 -21.70 -6.27 11.72
CA ARG A 186 -22.37 -5.38 12.68
C ARG A 186 -23.52 -4.57 12.08
N GLN A 187 -23.54 -4.42 10.77
CA GLN A 187 -24.56 -3.67 10.03
C GLN A 187 -25.70 -4.58 9.53
N LEU A 188 -25.57 -5.90 9.70
CA LEU A 188 -26.67 -6.81 9.41
C LEU A 188 -27.86 -6.53 10.33
N ALA A 189 -29.06 -6.62 9.77
CA ALA A 189 -30.31 -6.49 10.53
C ALA A 189 -30.64 -7.73 11.41
N VAL A 190 -29.76 -8.71 11.42
CA VAL A 190 -29.85 -9.94 12.25
C VAL A 190 -28.56 -10.12 13.04
N THR A 191 -28.67 -10.88 14.12
CA THR A 191 -27.57 -11.24 15.03
C THR A 191 -27.53 -12.74 15.25
N GLY A 192 -26.50 -13.25 15.90
CA GLY A 192 -26.43 -14.67 16.26
C GLY A 192 -27.59 -15.16 17.13
N ALA A 193 -28.21 -14.26 17.91
CA ALA A 193 -29.39 -14.60 18.75
C ALA A 193 -30.64 -14.95 17.92
N ASP A 194 -30.67 -14.54 16.67
CA ASP A 194 -31.79 -14.83 15.76
C ASP A 194 -31.75 -16.28 15.21
N PHE A 195 -30.65 -17.02 15.47
CA PHE A 195 -30.40 -18.39 15.01
C PHE A 195 -30.19 -19.35 16.20
N PRO A 196 -31.19 -19.58 17.04
CA PRO A 196 -31.03 -20.35 18.30
C PRO A 196 -30.71 -21.85 18.08
N THR A 197 -30.94 -22.35 16.86
CA THR A 197 -30.63 -23.73 16.48
C THR A 197 -29.17 -23.94 16.03
N LEU A 198 -28.44 -22.86 15.76
CA LEU A 198 -27.03 -22.91 15.37
C LEU A 198 -26.14 -22.66 16.59
N CYS A 199 -24.97 -23.28 16.62
CA CYS A 199 -24.02 -23.15 17.72
C CYS A 199 -22.61 -22.80 17.22
N GLY A 200 -21.89 -22.02 18.01
CA GLY A 200 -20.46 -21.78 17.81
C GLY A 200 -20.10 -21.27 16.40
N LYS A 201 -19.31 -22.04 15.67
CA LYS A 201 -18.82 -21.67 14.34
C LYS A 201 -19.93 -21.53 13.29
N ASP A 202 -21.02 -22.29 13.43
CA ASP A 202 -22.11 -22.29 12.45
C ASP A 202 -22.90 -20.99 12.47
N VAL A 203 -23.03 -20.35 13.63
CA VAL A 203 -23.59 -18.99 13.74
C VAL A 203 -22.75 -18.01 12.92
N GLY A 204 -21.41 -18.07 13.07
CA GLY A 204 -20.49 -17.21 12.33
C GLY A 204 -20.58 -17.41 10.80
N ARG A 205 -20.66 -18.68 10.37
CA ARG A 205 -20.86 -19.04 8.96
C ARG A 205 -22.18 -18.49 8.41
N MET A 206 -23.28 -18.69 9.13
CA MET A 206 -24.59 -18.15 8.74
C MET A 206 -24.56 -16.63 8.58
N LEU A 207 -24.00 -15.91 9.58
CA LEU A 207 -23.89 -14.45 9.49
C LEU A 207 -23.03 -14.00 8.31
N HIS A 208 -21.98 -14.76 7.97
CA HIS A 208 -21.15 -14.45 6.81
C HIS A 208 -21.89 -14.68 5.48
N LEU A 209 -22.65 -15.76 5.34
CA LEU A 209 -23.51 -16.01 4.17
C LEU A 209 -24.54 -14.89 3.99
N LEU A 210 -25.17 -14.46 5.09
CA LEU A 210 -26.13 -13.35 5.07
C LEU A 210 -25.47 -12.01 4.74
N LEU A 211 -24.22 -11.80 5.14
CA LEU A 211 -23.48 -10.61 4.73
C LEU A 211 -23.21 -10.62 3.23
N VAL A 212 -22.75 -11.75 2.67
CA VAL A 212 -22.55 -11.89 1.21
C VAL A 212 -23.87 -11.63 0.47
N TYR A 213 -24.97 -12.18 0.95
CA TYR A 213 -26.30 -11.95 0.37
C TYR A 213 -26.70 -10.45 0.44
N ALA A 214 -26.50 -9.80 1.57
CA ALA A 214 -26.80 -8.37 1.75
C ALA A 214 -25.90 -7.46 0.90
N LEU A 215 -24.66 -7.86 0.61
CA LEU A 215 -23.77 -7.13 -0.32
C LEU A 215 -24.33 -7.11 -1.74
N GLU A 216 -24.95 -8.20 -2.16
CA GLU A 216 -25.54 -8.36 -3.51
C GLU A 216 -26.97 -7.78 -3.58
N HIS A 217 -27.68 -7.77 -2.46
CA HIS A 217 -29.06 -7.31 -2.33
C HIS A 217 -29.22 -6.26 -1.22
N PRO A 218 -28.69 -5.03 -1.41
CA PRO A 218 -28.65 -4.02 -0.35
C PRO A 218 -30.02 -3.67 0.23
N ASP A 219 -31.07 -3.68 -0.58
CA ASP A 219 -32.45 -3.39 -0.16
C ASP A 219 -33.08 -4.50 0.70
N GLN A 220 -32.43 -5.66 0.75
CA GLN A 220 -32.92 -6.82 1.49
C GLN A 220 -32.25 -7.00 2.86
N ASN A 221 -31.46 -6.03 3.33
CA ASN A 221 -30.91 -6.04 4.69
C ASN A 221 -31.98 -5.65 5.73
N THR A 222 -33.04 -6.42 5.78
CA THR A 222 -34.08 -6.35 6.84
C THR A 222 -34.16 -7.66 7.56
N LYS A 223 -34.54 -7.64 8.86
CA LYS A 223 -34.62 -8.86 9.68
C LYS A 223 -35.50 -9.94 9.04
N THR A 224 -36.66 -9.56 8.52
CA THR A 224 -37.62 -10.47 7.89
C THR A 224 -37.04 -11.12 6.62
N GLN A 225 -36.41 -10.35 5.76
CA GLN A 225 -35.85 -10.85 4.49
C GLN A 225 -34.63 -11.74 4.73
N LEU A 226 -33.73 -11.33 5.65
CA LEU A 226 -32.55 -12.13 5.96
C LEU A 226 -32.90 -13.46 6.62
N LEU A 227 -33.90 -13.48 7.52
CA LEU A 227 -34.38 -14.73 8.12
C LEU A 227 -35.09 -15.63 7.08
N ALA A 228 -35.76 -15.06 6.09
CA ALA A 228 -36.37 -15.82 5.01
C ALA A 228 -35.32 -16.41 4.04
N ALA A 229 -34.21 -15.71 3.79
CA ALA A 229 -33.12 -16.18 2.93
C ALA A 229 -32.22 -17.23 3.61
N ALA A 230 -32.08 -17.19 4.92
CA ALA A 230 -31.15 -18.03 5.66
C ALA A 230 -31.25 -19.55 5.39
N PRO A 231 -32.45 -20.19 5.32
CA PRO A 231 -32.52 -21.64 5.08
C PRO A 231 -31.98 -22.07 3.72
N SER A 232 -32.27 -21.31 2.67
CA SER A 232 -31.79 -21.63 1.30
C SER A 232 -30.29 -21.47 1.19
N LEU A 233 -29.74 -20.37 1.70
CA LEU A 233 -28.29 -20.10 1.73
C LEU A 233 -27.53 -21.19 2.48
N TRP A 234 -28.08 -21.63 3.61
CA TRP A 234 -27.49 -22.71 4.41
C TRP A 234 -27.47 -24.05 3.70
N GLN A 235 -28.54 -24.37 2.97
CA GLN A 235 -28.61 -25.60 2.19
C GLN A 235 -27.64 -25.62 1.03
N GLU A 236 -27.49 -24.49 0.32
CA GLU A 236 -26.54 -24.35 -0.78
C GLU A 236 -25.11 -24.52 -0.32
N GLU A 237 -24.72 -23.85 0.77
CA GLU A 237 -23.38 -23.95 1.35
C GLU A 237 -23.02 -25.38 1.76
N ASN A 238 -23.97 -26.13 2.38
CA ASN A 238 -23.73 -27.50 2.80
C ASN A 238 -23.65 -28.49 1.62
N LYS A 239 -24.27 -28.18 0.46
CA LYS A 239 -24.10 -28.99 -0.76
C LYS A 239 -22.74 -28.84 -1.43
N ILE A 240 -22.07 -27.68 -1.23
CA ILE A 240 -20.76 -27.40 -1.81
C ILE A 240 -19.64 -28.07 -0.99
N GLN A 241 -19.87 -28.33 0.29
CA GLN A 241 -18.86 -28.88 1.22
C GLN A 241 -18.96 -30.42 1.40
N GLY A 242 -19.97 -31.09 0.87
CA GLY A 242 -20.16 -32.54 0.89
C GLY A 242 -19.90 -33.16 -0.50
#